data_722c3829b495ea43fdefccd40c0ea353
#
_entry.id   722c3829b495ea43fdefccd40c0ea353
#
_cell.length_a   1.000
_cell.length_b   1.000
_cell.length_c   1.000
_cell.angle_alpha   90.00
_cell.angle_beta   90.00
_cell.angle_gamma   90.00
#
_symmetry.space_group_name_H-M   'P 1'
#
loop_
_entity.id
_entity.type
_entity.pdbx_description
1 polymer ?
#
loop_
_entity_poly.entity_id
_entity_poly.type
_entity_poly.pdbx_seq_one_letter_code
_entity_poly.pdbx_strand_id
1 'polypeptide(L)'
;MADYSIWVLEYAAVEKFPFSVMLYGPMHQGTRKLPYGLAVLQGKGETILVDTGYDHVAFGKALAESYGVSNYHHPTELLREIGIAPEDVTAVFITHAHFDHMGALDYFPNAKFYIQQRELDKWVWSLTLGPEFRFLVGGTDPSDIAKAVELARQGRMIAIDGDREDVLPGIDVHLAADTHTYGSMYVTVRNDGARDSADTWIFAGDLIYTYDNLTGLDPAAPQIVPIGLAVGSQSNLIFASDAMRKAVGGEVRRVVPVHEDRLKEVFPSRLTAAGQQVVEIALADGEASRVS
;
A
#
# COMPACT_ATOMS: atom_id res chain seq x y z
N MET A 1 -13.05 -3.33 21.55
CA MET A 1 -12.26 -4.59 21.38
C MET A 1 -11.69 -4.54 19.98
N ALA A 2 -10.40 -4.80 19.84
CA ALA A 2 -9.76 -4.81 18.53
C ALA A 2 -10.19 -6.06 17.74
N ASP A 3 -10.68 -5.85 16.54
CA ASP A 3 -11.27 -6.87 15.67
C ASP A 3 -10.24 -7.57 14.78
N TYR A 4 -9.16 -6.86 14.44
CA TYR A 4 -8.11 -7.34 13.52
C TYR A 4 -6.72 -7.24 14.14
N SER A 5 -5.94 -8.30 13.98
CA SER A 5 -4.48 -8.23 14.07
C SER A 5 -3.93 -7.70 12.75
N ILE A 6 -2.93 -6.82 12.80
CA ILE A 6 -2.45 -6.06 11.66
C ILE A 6 -0.93 -6.10 11.61
N TRP A 7 -0.36 -6.47 10.47
CA TRP A 7 1.08 -6.49 10.22
C TRP A 7 1.44 -5.75 8.94
N VAL A 8 2.66 -5.25 8.87
CA VAL A 8 3.33 -4.84 7.62
C VAL A 8 4.53 -5.74 7.40
N LEU A 9 4.63 -6.31 6.21
CA LEU A 9 5.68 -7.22 5.80
C LEU A 9 6.54 -6.55 4.72
N GLU A 10 7.82 -6.29 5.03
CA GLU A 10 8.80 -5.80 4.04
C GLU A 10 9.29 -6.99 3.21
N TYR A 11 9.08 -6.97 1.90
CA TYR A 11 9.47 -8.06 0.99
C TYR A 11 10.63 -7.70 0.06
N ALA A 12 10.98 -6.42 -0.05
CA ALA A 12 12.11 -5.92 -0.83
C ALA A 12 12.46 -4.49 -0.39
N ALA A 13 13.52 -3.89 -0.95
CA ALA A 13 13.83 -2.48 -0.74
C ALA A 13 14.68 -1.90 -1.87
N VAL A 14 14.58 -0.58 -2.04
CA VAL A 14 15.59 0.23 -2.75
C VAL A 14 16.42 0.96 -1.69
N GLU A 15 17.69 0.57 -1.53
CA GLU A 15 18.55 1.09 -0.45
C GLU A 15 18.90 2.58 -0.62
N LYS A 16 18.91 3.08 -1.85
CA LYS A 16 19.31 4.46 -2.18
C LYS A 16 18.30 5.15 -3.09
N PHE A 17 17.05 5.20 -2.64
CA PHE A 17 15.99 5.89 -3.39
C PHE A 17 16.13 7.41 -3.26
N PRO A 18 15.95 8.19 -4.34
CA PRO A 18 16.09 9.66 -4.29
C PRO A 18 15.11 10.30 -3.30
N PHE A 19 15.65 11.07 -2.34
CA PHE A 19 14.81 11.64 -1.30
C PHE A 19 13.82 12.68 -1.85
N SER A 20 14.18 13.40 -2.92
CA SER A 20 13.28 14.33 -3.63
C SER A 20 12.06 13.67 -4.28
N VAL A 21 12.10 12.35 -4.46
CA VAL A 21 10.95 11.56 -4.93
C VAL A 21 10.06 11.14 -3.75
N MET A 22 10.65 10.90 -2.59
CA MET A 22 9.88 10.59 -1.37
C MET A 22 9.20 11.85 -0.82
N LEU A 23 9.93 12.97 -0.78
CA LEU A 23 9.40 14.30 -0.41
C LEU A 23 9.62 15.26 -1.58
N TYR A 24 8.53 15.79 -2.12
CA TYR A 24 8.59 16.68 -3.27
C TYR A 24 9.37 17.96 -2.98
N GLY A 25 10.36 18.24 -3.83
CA GLY A 25 11.08 19.49 -3.82
C GLY A 25 12.60 19.33 -4.00
N PRO A 26 13.24 20.27 -4.72
CA PRO A 26 14.66 20.20 -5.03
C PRO A 26 15.57 20.37 -3.82
N MET A 27 15.03 20.85 -2.68
CA MET A 27 15.75 20.98 -1.41
C MET A 27 15.96 19.62 -0.72
N HIS A 28 15.17 18.61 -1.04
CA HIS A 28 15.28 17.27 -0.45
C HIS A 28 16.28 16.42 -1.22
N GLN A 29 17.57 16.70 -0.99
CA GLN A 29 18.66 16.00 -1.68
C GLN A 29 19.09 14.73 -0.95
N GLY A 30 19.88 13.89 -1.65
CA GLY A 30 20.38 12.63 -1.13
C GLY A 30 19.44 11.46 -1.38
N THR A 31 19.63 10.40 -0.63
CA THR A 31 18.87 9.15 -0.77
C THR A 31 18.45 8.61 0.57
N ARG A 32 17.36 7.85 0.60
CA ARG A 32 16.92 7.05 1.75
C ARG A 32 16.57 5.63 1.28
N LYS A 33 16.51 4.69 2.21
CA LYS A 33 15.92 3.39 1.98
C LYS A 33 14.41 3.58 1.71
N LEU A 34 13.92 2.92 0.68
CA LEU A 34 12.50 2.77 0.37
C LEU A 34 12.16 1.28 0.50
N PRO A 35 11.60 0.82 1.61
CA PRO A 35 11.09 -0.54 1.73
C PRO A 35 9.95 -0.78 0.74
N TYR A 36 9.77 -2.01 0.30
CA TYR A 36 8.59 -2.47 -0.41
C TYR A 36 7.82 -3.38 0.54
N GLY A 37 6.64 -2.95 0.94
CA GLY A 37 5.82 -3.63 1.93
C GLY A 37 4.41 -3.90 1.46
N LEU A 38 3.75 -4.83 2.15
CA LEU A 38 2.32 -5.04 2.06
C LEU A 38 1.73 -5.14 3.46
N ALA A 39 0.45 -4.78 3.63
CA ALA A 39 -0.20 -4.94 4.92
C ALA A 39 -1.09 -6.18 4.94
N VAL A 40 -1.17 -6.80 6.11
CA VAL A 40 -1.97 -8.00 6.37
C VAL A 40 -2.88 -7.73 7.57
N LEU A 41 -4.16 -8.03 7.41
CA LEU A 41 -5.16 -7.96 8.47
C LEU A 41 -5.78 -9.34 8.65
N GLN A 42 -5.87 -9.81 9.88
CA GLN A 42 -6.51 -11.08 10.20
C GLN A 42 -7.50 -10.91 11.33
N GLY A 43 -8.78 -11.20 11.08
CA GLY A 43 -9.86 -11.07 12.06
C GLY A 43 -11.23 -11.25 11.43
N LYS A 44 -12.27 -11.36 12.23
CA LYS A 44 -13.66 -11.52 11.76
C LYS A 44 -13.89 -12.67 10.77
N GLY A 45 -13.02 -13.69 10.76
CA GLY A 45 -13.07 -14.80 9.81
C GLY A 45 -12.45 -14.49 8.45
N GLU A 46 -11.82 -13.33 8.30
CA GLU A 46 -11.16 -12.88 7.07
C GLU A 46 -9.64 -12.82 7.26
N THR A 47 -8.93 -13.06 6.18
CA THR A 47 -7.51 -12.73 6.02
C THR A 47 -7.39 -11.79 4.81
N ILE A 48 -7.05 -10.55 5.10
CA ILE A 48 -7.12 -9.44 4.14
C ILE A 48 -5.73 -8.91 3.88
N LEU A 49 -5.41 -8.65 2.62
CA LEU A 49 -4.21 -7.91 2.24
C LEU A 49 -4.58 -6.49 1.79
N VAL A 50 -3.70 -5.55 2.08
CA VAL A 50 -3.62 -4.28 1.36
C VAL A 50 -2.37 -4.34 0.51
N ASP A 51 -2.59 -4.41 -0.81
CA ASP A 51 -1.63 -4.70 -1.87
C ASP A 51 -1.08 -6.14 -1.85
N THR A 52 -0.41 -6.54 -2.94
CA THR A 52 0.07 -7.93 -3.13
C THR A 52 1.59 -8.05 -3.16
N GLY A 53 2.31 -6.94 -3.34
CA GLY A 53 3.68 -7.00 -3.82
C GLY A 53 3.75 -7.38 -5.30
N TYR A 54 4.88 -7.91 -5.75
CA TYR A 54 5.06 -8.33 -7.14
C TYR A 54 5.73 -9.69 -7.27
N ASP A 55 5.61 -10.28 -8.45
CA ASP A 55 6.35 -11.46 -8.86
C ASP A 55 7.63 -11.03 -9.60
N HIS A 56 8.80 -11.52 -9.16
CA HIS A 56 10.11 -11.15 -9.70
C HIS A 56 10.43 -11.88 -11.01
N VAL A 57 9.51 -11.78 -11.98
CA VAL A 57 9.63 -12.37 -13.31
C VAL A 57 9.32 -11.35 -14.39
N ALA A 58 9.79 -11.61 -15.60
CA ALA A 58 9.49 -10.84 -16.81
C ALA A 58 9.56 -9.31 -16.62
N PHE A 59 8.49 -8.59 -16.84
CA PHE A 59 8.43 -7.14 -16.79
C PHE A 59 8.61 -6.60 -15.37
N GLY A 60 7.96 -7.20 -14.37
CA GLY A 60 8.12 -6.82 -12.96
C GLY A 60 9.56 -6.93 -12.49
N LYS A 61 10.28 -8.00 -12.90
CA LYS A 61 11.73 -8.13 -12.64
C LYS A 61 12.53 -7.02 -13.32
N ALA A 62 12.25 -6.74 -14.59
CA ALA A 62 12.98 -5.69 -15.35
C ALA A 62 12.75 -4.30 -14.72
N LEU A 63 11.53 -4.00 -14.25
CA LEU A 63 11.24 -2.76 -13.51
C LEU A 63 12.01 -2.72 -12.19
N ALA A 64 11.95 -3.78 -11.39
CA ALA A 64 12.66 -3.86 -10.12
C ALA A 64 14.18 -3.65 -10.29
N GLU A 65 14.78 -4.30 -11.27
CA GLU A 65 16.20 -4.11 -11.61
C GLU A 65 16.51 -2.66 -12.04
N SER A 66 15.63 -2.02 -12.80
CA SER A 66 15.80 -0.63 -13.23
C SER A 66 15.73 0.37 -12.09
N TYR A 67 14.95 0.07 -11.04
CA TYR A 67 14.85 0.89 -9.82
C TYR A 67 15.88 0.53 -8.75
N GLY A 68 16.70 -0.52 -8.99
CA GLY A 68 17.71 -0.97 -8.03
C GLY A 68 17.10 -1.67 -6.82
N VAL A 69 15.96 -2.35 -6.99
CA VAL A 69 15.34 -3.15 -5.93
C VAL A 69 16.26 -4.31 -5.55
N SER A 70 16.43 -4.49 -4.25
CA SER A 70 17.29 -5.51 -3.64
C SER A 70 16.57 -6.22 -2.51
N ASN A 71 17.19 -7.27 -1.98
CA ASN A 71 16.70 -8.08 -0.86
C ASN A 71 15.26 -8.59 -1.08
N TYR A 72 14.94 -8.94 -2.32
CA TYR A 72 13.63 -9.44 -2.68
C TYR A 72 13.39 -10.84 -2.13
N HIS A 73 12.23 -11.00 -1.48
CA HIS A 73 11.64 -12.28 -1.13
C HIS A 73 10.18 -12.28 -1.59
N HIS A 74 9.74 -13.41 -2.09
CA HIS A 74 8.38 -13.47 -2.63
C HIS A 74 7.35 -13.17 -1.53
N PRO A 75 6.34 -12.32 -1.76
CA PRO A 75 5.34 -11.92 -0.76
C PRO A 75 4.68 -13.09 -0.03
N THR A 76 4.44 -14.21 -0.73
CA THR A 76 3.86 -15.42 -0.13
C THR A 76 4.79 -16.12 0.89
N GLU A 77 6.10 -15.94 0.79
CA GLU A 77 7.05 -16.46 1.78
C GLU A 77 6.94 -15.65 3.08
N LEU A 78 6.77 -14.33 2.96
CA LEU A 78 6.61 -13.44 4.10
C LEU A 78 5.28 -13.68 4.84
N LEU A 79 4.20 -14.04 4.14
CA LEU A 79 2.95 -14.43 4.79
C LEU A 79 3.16 -15.65 5.71
N ARG A 80 3.97 -16.62 5.28
CA ARG A 80 4.28 -17.80 6.09
C ARG A 80 5.06 -17.46 7.36
N GLU A 81 5.83 -16.37 7.37
CA GLU A 81 6.53 -15.88 8.56
C GLU A 81 5.56 -15.51 9.70
N ILE A 82 4.34 -15.13 9.36
CA ILE A 82 3.27 -14.85 10.32
C ILE A 82 2.19 -15.95 10.34
N GLY A 83 2.51 -17.14 9.82
CA GLY A 83 1.66 -18.33 9.87
C GLY A 83 0.43 -18.29 8.95
N ILE A 84 0.48 -17.50 7.86
CA ILE A 84 -0.60 -17.39 6.87
C ILE A 84 -0.16 -18.02 5.56
N ALA A 85 -1.00 -18.91 5.01
CA ALA A 85 -0.81 -19.43 3.67
C ALA A 85 -1.50 -18.51 2.62
N PRO A 86 -0.98 -18.43 1.39
CA PRO A 86 -1.64 -17.63 0.34
C PRO A 86 -3.10 -18.01 0.09
N GLU A 87 -3.42 -19.29 0.28
CA GLU A 87 -4.77 -19.85 0.15
C GLU A 87 -5.73 -19.38 1.25
N ASP A 88 -5.21 -18.88 2.37
CA ASP A 88 -6.02 -18.34 3.47
C ASP A 88 -6.50 -16.91 3.17
N VAL A 89 -5.90 -16.23 2.19
CA VAL A 89 -6.26 -14.85 1.83
C VAL A 89 -7.64 -14.83 1.17
N THR A 90 -8.58 -14.13 1.78
CA THR A 90 -9.99 -14.04 1.36
C THR A 90 -10.28 -12.77 0.58
N ALA A 91 -9.54 -11.69 0.86
CA ALA A 91 -9.72 -10.39 0.21
C ALA A 91 -8.40 -9.66 0.04
N VAL A 92 -8.31 -8.86 -1.02
CA VAL A 92 -7.17 -7.97 -1.29
C VAL A 92 -7.69 -6.61 -1.73
N PHE A 93 -7.26 -5.56 -1.08
CA PHE A 93 -7.50 -4.18 -1.51
C PHE A 93 -6.26 -3.67 -2.25
N ILE A 94 -6.41 -3.35 -3.54
CA ILE A 94 -5.35 -2.81 -4.38
C ILE A 94 -5.41 -1.29 -4.29
N THR A 95 -4.42 -0.68 -3.63
CA THR A 95 -4.38 0.76 -3.44
C THR A 95 -4.22 1.50 -4.77
N HIS A 96 -3.41 0.95 -5.67
CA HIS A 96 -3.19 1.42 -7.04
C HIS A 96 -2.46 0.36 -7.88
N ALA A 97 -2.38 0.57 -9.18
CA ALA A 97 -1.92 -0.46 -10.13
C ALA A 97 -0.44 -0.34 -10.52
N HIS A 98 0.46 0.05 -9.60
CA HIS A 98 1.88 -0.13 -9.83
C HIS A 98 2.28 -1.58 -9.55
N PHE A 99 3.39 -2.00 -10.17
CA PHE A 99 3.85 -3.39 -10.18
C PHE A 99 4.10 -3.93 -8.76
N ASP A 100 4.62 -3.12 -7.87
CA ASP A 100 4.94 -3.48 -6.50
C ASP A 100 3.73 -3.50 -5.54
N HIS A 101 2.56 -3.13 -6.02
CA HIS A 101 1.28 -3.19 -5.30
C HIS A 101 0.32 -4.22 -5.87
N MET A 102 0.35 -4.43 -7.20
CA MET A 102 -0.60 -5.32 -7.89
C MET A 102 0.05 -6.51 -8.60
N GLY A 103 1.37 -6.66 -8.56
CA GLY A 103 2.11 -7.62 -9.41
C GLY A 103 2.08 -9.07 -8.96
N ALA A 104 1.41 -9.44 -7.86
CA ALA A 104 1.35 -10.83 -7.38
C ALA A 104 -0.08 -11.38 -7.27
N LEU A 105 -1.01 -10.93 -8.13
CA LEU A 105 -2.43 -11.31 -8.10
C LEU A 105 -2.68 -12.83 -8.22
N ASP A 106 -1.85 -13.54 -8.97
CA ASP A 106 -2.04 -14.98 -9.27
C ASP A 106 -1.83 -15.88 -8.05
N TYR A 107 -1.15 -15.39 -7.03
CA TYR A 107 -0.76 -16.21 -5.88
C TYR A 107 -1.83 -16.33 -4.80
N PHE A 108 -2.97 -15.65 -4.95
CA PHE A 108 -4.06 -15.65 -3.98
C PHE A 108 -5.34 -16.25 -4.58
N PRO A 109 -5.41 -17.60 -4.70
CA PRO A 109 -6.44 -18.27 -5.50
C PRO A 109 -7.86 -18.08 -4.96
N ASN A 110 -8.01 -17.87 -3.64
CA ASN A 110 -9.31 -17.75 -2.98
C ASN A 110 -9.74 -16.29 -2.77
N ALA A 111 -8.87 -15.33 -3.05
CA ALA A 111 -9.13 -13.92 -2.78
C ALA A 111 -10.11 -13.30 -3.78
N LYS A 112 -10.94 -12.38 -3.26
CA LYS A 112 -11.58 -11.32 -4.04
C LYS A 112 -10.68 -10.08 -3.98
N PHE A 113 -10.53 -9.42 -5.11
CA PHE A 113 -9.71 -8.21 -5.25
C PHE A 113 -10.62 -7.00 -5.40
N TYR A 114 -10.29 -5.92 -4.71
CA TYR A 114 -11.01 -4.66 -4.74
C TYR A 114 -10.08 -3.57 -5.23
N ILE A 115 -10.50 -2.82 -6.24
CA ILE A 115 -9.75 -1.72 -6.87
C ILE A 115 -10.70 -0.59 -7.21
N GLN A 116 -10.23 0.66 -7.29
CA GLN A 116 -11.06 1.73 -7.81
C GLN A 116 -11.32 1.54 -9.31
N GLN A 117 -12.57 1.71 -9.73
CA GLN A 117 -12.96 1.64 -11.13
C GLN A 117 -12.09 2.57 -11.98
N ARG A 118 -11.93 3.81 -11.52
CA ARG A 118 -11.12 4.82 -12.20
C ARG A 118 -9.66 4.38 -12.40
N GLU A 119 -9.09 3.65 -11.46
CA GLU A 119 -7.73 3.12 -11.57
C GLU A 119 -7.63 2.15 -12.73
N LEU A 120 -8.48 1.14 -12.77
CA LEU A 120 -8.48 0.13 -13.83
C LEU A 120 -8.79 0.75 -15.20
N ASP A 121 -9.83 1.57 -15.31
CA ASP A 121 -10.26 2.20 -16.56
C ASP A 121 -9.15 3.07 -17.16
N LYS A 122 -8.49 3.86 -16.32
CA LYS A 122 -7.46 4.80 -16.76
C LYS A 122 -6.16 4.12 -17.16
N TRP A 123 -5.77 3.04 -16.50
CA TRP A 123 -4.61 2.29 -16.95
C TRP A 123 -4.85 1.58 -18.28
N VAL A 124 -6.03 0.98 -18.49
CA VAL A 124 -6.40 0.43 -19.81
C VAL A 124 -6.30 1.50 -20.88
N TRP A 125 -6.80 2.71 -20.61
CA TRP A 125 -6.69 3.84 -21.54
C TRP A 125 -5.23 4.27 -21.76
N SER A 126 -4.45 4.47 -20.69
CA SER A 126 -3.08 5.01 -20.79
C SER A 126 -2.12 4.08 -21.55
N LEU A 127 -2.34 2.77 -21.49
CA LEU A 127 -1.59 1.78 -22.27
C LEU A 127 -1.83 1.91 -23.80
N THR A 128 -2.88 2.61 -24.23
CA THR A 128 -3.15 2.88 -25.65
C THR A 128 -2.45 4.12 -26.19
N LEU A 129 -1.80 4.91 -25.33
CA LEU A 129 -1.14 6.15 -25.72
C LEU A 129 0.17 5.90 -26.48
N GLY A 130 0.58 6.88 -27.27
CA GLY A 130 1.84 6.85 -27.99
C GLY A 130 3.08 6.89 -27.08
N PRO A 131 4.26 6.56 -27.63
CA PRO A 131 5.49 6.45 -26.84
C PRO A 131 5.95 7.77 -26.20
N GLU A 132 5.48 8.91 -26.66
CA GLU A 132 5.72 10.23 -26.07
C GLU A 132 5.06 10.41 -24.71
N PHE A 133 4.08 9.55 -24.36
CA PHE A 133 3.35 9.57 -23.09
C PHE A 133 3.86 8.52 -22.10
N ARG A 134 5.02 7.91 -22.32
CA ARG A 134 5.55 6.82 -21.46
C ARG A 134 5.63 7.17 -19.98
N PHE A 135 5.80 8.44 -19.65
CA PHE A 135 5.80 8.88 -18.25
C PHE A 135 4.48 8.53 -17.53
N LEU A 136 3.36 8.55 -18.25
CA LEU A 136 2.03 8.27 -17.69
C LEU A 136 1.77 6.77 -17.45
N VAL A 137 2.67 5.90 -17.90
CA VAL A 137 2.57 4.43 -17.68
C VAL A 137 3.76 3.89 -16.90
N GLY A 138 4.58 4.77 -16.33
CA GLY A 138 5.71 4.36 -15.49
C GLY A 138 5.25 3.64 -14.22
N GLY A 139 5.99 2.60 -13.83
CA GLY A 139 5.70 1.80 -12.62
C GLY A 139 4.62 0.73 -12.79
N THR A 140 3.92 0.67 -13.92
CA THR A 140 2.86 -0.32 -14.15
C THR A 140 3.31 -1.41 -15.10
N ASP A 141 3.09 -2.67 -14.71
CA ASP A 141 3.24 -3.81 -15.60
C ASP A 141 1.92 -4.00 -16.40
N PRO A 142 1.97 -3.89 -17.73
CA PRO A 142 0.77 -4.11 -18.56
C PRO A 142 0.13 -5.51 -18.37
N SER A 143 0.91 -6.51 -17.99
CA SER A 143 0.40 -7.86 -17.73
C SER A 143 -0.47 -7.92 -16.47
N ASP A 144 -0.19 -7.09 -15.46
CA ASP A 144 -1.02 -7.00 -14.25
C ASP A 144 -2.39 -6.40 -14.56
N ILE A 145 -2.44 -5.39 -15.44
CA ILE A 145 -3.71 -4.83 -15.92
C ILE A 145 -4.53 -5.88 -16.69
N ALA A 146 -3.88 -6.64 -17.58
CA ALA A 146 -4.54 -7.73 -18.31
C ALA A 146 -5.06 -8.82 -17.34
N LYS A 147 -4.28 -9.14 -16.30
CA LYS A 147 -4.67 -10.07 -15.26
C LYS A 147 -5.88 -9.55 -14.45
N ALA A 148 -5.90 -8.27 -14.09
CA ALA A 148 -7.03 -7.68 -13.39
C ALA A 148 -8.33 -7.80 -14.22
N VAL A 149 -8.26 -7.56 -15.53
CA VAL A 149 -9.41 -7.75 -16.44
C VAL A 149 -9.86 -9.23 -16.48
N GLU A 150 -8.91 -10.17 -16.51
CA GLU A 150 -9.25 -11.61 -16.49
C GLU A 150 -9.89 -12.01 -15.14
N LEU A 151 -9.40 -11.50 -14.02
CA LEU A 151 -10.02 -11.70 -12.70
C LEU A 151 -11.40 -11.07 -12.62
N ALA A 152 -11.64 -9.92 -13.27
CA ALA A 152 -12.97 -9.32 -13.37
C ALA A 152 -13.95 -10.21 -14.16
N ARG A 153 -13.49 -10.82 -15.26
CA ARG A 153 -14.28 -11.81 -16.02
C ARG A 153 -14.66 -13.03 -15.16
N GLN A 154 -13.82 -13.40 -14.20
CA GLN A 154 -14.07 -14.48 -13.23
C GLN A 154 -14.96 -14.05 -12.05
N GLY A 155 -15.33 -12.77 -11.94
CA GLY A 155 -16.05 -12.20 -10.80
C GLY A 155 -15.20 -12.08 -9.52
N ARG A 156 -13.89 -12.09 -9.66
CA ARG A 156 -12.93 -11.99 -8.54
C ARG A 156 -12.33 -10.58 -8.39
N MET A 157 -12.22 -9.78 -9.46
CA MET A 157 -11.87 -8.37 -9.39
C MET A 157 -13.14 -7.54 -9.31
N ILE A 158 -13.29 -6.75 -8.26
CA ILE A 158 -14.45 -5.92 -7.96
C ILE A 158 -14.03 -4.46 -8.05
N ALA A 159 -14.57 -3.75 -9.04
CA ALA A 159 -14.35 -2.33 -9.20
C ALA A 159 -15.27 -1.54 -8.26
N ILE A 160 -14.71 -0.62 -7.49
CA ILE A 160 -15.43 0.30 -6.60
C ILE A 160 -15.41 1.69 -7.24
N ASP A 161 -16.54 2.36 -7.26
CA ASP A 161 -16.66 3.73 -7.74
C ASP A 161 -16.78 4.68 -6.55
N GLY A 162 -15.69 5.41 -6.27
CA GLY A 162 -15.60 6.38 -5.20
C GLY A 162 -15.40 5.78 -3.80
N ASP A 163 -15.84 6.52 -2.79
CA ASP A 163 -15.76 6.11 -1.39
C ASP A 163 -16.80 5.05 -1.07
N ARG A 164 -16.42 4.09 -0.23
CA ARG A 164 -17.34 3.04 0.23
C ARG A 164 -17.03 2.60 1.64
N GLU A 165 -18.03 2.71 2.51
CA GLU A 165 -17.95 2.20 3.88
C GLU A 165 -18.33 0.71 3.95
N ASP A 166 -17.78 0.01 4.93
CA ASP A 166 -18.07 -1.40 5.23
C ASP A 166 -18.02 -2.32 3.99
N VAL A 167 -16.97 -2.16 3.15
CA VAL A 167 -16.70 -3.12 2.05
C VAL A 167 -16.55 -4.53 2.62
N LEU A 168 -15.86 -4.63 3.75
CA LEU A 168 -15.87 -5.74 4.71
C LEU A 168 -16.11 -5.14 6.10
N PRO A 169 -16.47 -5.93 7.12
CA PRO A 169 -16.76 -5.41 8.44
C PRO A 169 -15.67 -4.50 9.00
N GLY A 170 -15.96 -3.21 9.19
CA GLY A 170 -15.03 -2.20 9.68
C GLY A 170 -13.95 -1.78 8.67
N ILE A 171 -14.04 -2.18 7.41
CA ILE A 171 -13.09 -1.81 6.36
C ILE A 171 -13.76 -0.86 5.35
N ASP A 172 -13.24 0.36 5.27
CA ASP A 172 -13.71 1.38 4.35
C ASP A 172 -12.63 1.69 3.30
N VAL A 173 -13.02 2.10 2.10
CA VAL A 173 -12.11 2.56 1.06
C VAL A 173 -12.47 3.98 0.66
N HIS A 174 -11.44 4.77 0.33
CA HIS A 174 -11.59 6.17 -0.04
C HIS A 174 -10.81 6.45 -1.32
N LEU A 175 -11.48 7.03 -2.30
CA LEU A 175 -10.88 7.44 -3.56
C LEU A 175 -10.01 8.68 -3.37
N ALA A 176 -8.77 8.61 -3.81
CA ALA A 176 -7.85 9.74 -3.94
C ALA A 176 -7.51 9.94 -5.43
N ALA A 177 -8.49 10.41 -6.20
CA ALA A 177 -8.40 10.54 -7.65
C ALA A 177 -7.33 11.55 -8.09
N ASP A 178 -6.66 11.23 -9.21
CA ASP A 178 -5.64 12.09 -9.83
C ASP A 178 -4.58 12.57 -8.82
N THR A 179 -4.04 11.60 -8.07
CA THR A 179 -2.97 11.78 -7.08
C THR A 179 -1.69 11.08 -7.56
N HIS A 180 -1.18 10.09 -6.82
CA HIS A 180 -0.04 9.28 -7.25
C HIS A 180 -0.33 8.56 -8.57
N THR A 181 -1.51 7.93 -8.66
CA THR A 181 -2.07 7.39 -9.89
C THR A 181 -3.44 7.99 -10.18
N TYR A 182 -4.12 7.47 -11.18
CA TYR A 182 -5.41 8.00 -11.65
C TYR A 182 -6.56 7.77 -10.67
N GLY A 183 -6.55 6.65 -9.99
CA GLY A 183 -7.58 6.21 -9.07
C GLY A 183 -7.00 5.58 -7.82
N SER A 184 -5.91 6.13 -7.29
CA SER A 184 -5.36 5.69 -6.00
C SER A 184 -6.44 5.70 -4.93
N MET A 185 -6.39 4.75 -4.01
CA MET A 185 -7.24 4.73 -2.83
C MET A 185 -6.43 4.45 -1.58
N TYR A 186 -6.96 4.86 -0.45
CA TYR A 186 -6.49 4.40 0.86
C TYR A 186 -7.56 3.56 1.56
N VAL A 187 -7.12 2.67 2.41
CA VAL A 187 -7.98 1.75 3.17
C VAL A 187 -8.02 2.19 4.61
N THR A 188 -9.20 2.40 5.15
CA THR A 188 -9.43 2.69 6.58
C THR A 188 -9.92 1.44 7.28
N VAL A 189 -9.30 1.12 8.41
CA VAL A 189 -9.66 0.01 9.28
C VAL A 189 -10.17 0.59 10.60
N ARG A 190 -11.46 0.50 10.85
CA ARG A 190 -12.09 0.81 12.14
C ARG A 190 -12.01 -0.46 13.00
N ASN A 191 -10.93 -0.57 13.75
CA ASN A 191 -10.51 -1.84 14.37
C ASN A 191 -11.39 -2.29 15.56
N ASP A 192 -12.44 -1.56 15.90
CA ASP A 192 -13.50 -1.93 16.84
C ASP A 192 -14.89 -1.98 16.18
N GLY A 193 -14.95 -1.80 14.86
CA GLY A 193 -16.16 -1.80 14.06
C GLY A 193 -17.07 -0.58 14.25
N ALA A 194 -16.76 0.33 15.19
CA ALA A 194 -17.57 1.52 15.43
C ALA A 194 -17.37 2.56 14.32
N ARG A 195 -18.41 3.34 13.99
CA ARG A 195 -18.31 4.40 12.96
C ARG A 195 -17.41 5.56 13.39
N ASP A 196 -17.40 5.87 14.67
CA ASP A 196 -16.57 6.87 15.33
C ASP A 196 -15.41 6.21 16.12
N SER A 197 -14.83 5.17 15.54
CA SER A 197 -13.78 4.37 16.16
C SER A 197 -12.59 5.23 16.60
N ALA A 198 -12.20 5.06 17.85
CA ALA A 198 -10.95 5.59 18.38
C ALA A 198 -9.74 4.70 17.99
N ASP A 199 -9.99 3.48 17.51
CA ASP A 199 -8.96 2.55 17.03
C ASP A 199 -8.99 2.42 15.49
N THR A 200 -8.80 3.56 14.81
CA THR A 200 -8.77 3.66 13.37
C THR A 200 -7.34 3.62 12.85
N TRP A 201 -7.10 2.79 11.84
CA TRP A 201 -5.83 2.66 11.11
C TRP A 201 -6.06 2.94 9.63
N ILE A 202 -5.08 3.56 8.97
CA ILE A 202 -5.15 3.88 7.55
C ILE A 202 -3.94 3.31 6.83
N PHE A 203 -4.18 2.58 5.75
CA PHE A 203 -3.15 2.12 4.82
C PHE A 203 -3.20 3.01 3.58
N ALA A 204 -2.16 3.80 3.43
CA ALA A 204 -2.16 4.94 2.51
C ALA A 204 -1.78 4.57 1.07
N GLY A 205 -1.26 3.35 0.81
CA GLY A 205 -0.55 3.08 -0.44
C GLY A 205 0.51 4.15 -0.68
N ASP A 206 0.65 4.58 -1.91
CA ASP A 206 1.63 5.59 -2.33
C ASP A 206 1.11 7.03 -2.30
N LEU A 207 0.04 7.31 -1.56
CA LEU A 207 -0.36 8.68 -1.28
C LEU A 207 0.66 9.38 -0.37
N ILE A 208 1.34 8.59 0.46
CA ILE A 208 2.51 8.98 1.25
C ILE A 208 3.54 7.84 1.24
N TYR A 209 4.82 8.14 1.22
CA TYR A 209 5.89 7.15 1.36
C TYR A 209 6.41 7.05 2.80
N THR A 210 6.40 8.18 3.51
CA THR A 210 6.94 8.26 4.87
C THR A 210 6.09 9.17 5.74
N TYR A 211 6.27 9.08 7.05
CA TYR A 211 5.65 10.00 8.01
C TYR A 211 6.00 11.47 7.73
N ASP A 212 7.17 11.73 7.15
CA ASP A 212 7.59 13.09 6.80
C ASP A 212 6.68 13.74 5.75
N ASN A 213 5.93 12.95 4.96
CA ASN A 213 4.90 13.49 4.07
C ASN A 213 3.75 14.15 4.85
N LEU A 214 3.45 13.68 6.05
CA LEU A 214 2.37 14.20 6.90
C LEU A 214 2.80 15.33 7.83
N THR A 215 4.09 15.40 8.16
CA THR A 215 4.60 16.32 9.20
C THR A 215 5.61 17.34 8.70
N GLY A 216 6.23 17.09 7.54
CA GLY A 216 7.43 17.80 7.11
C GLY A 216 8.65 17.37 7.92
N LEU A 217 9.77 18.01 7.65
CA LEU A 217 11.07 17.75 8.30
C LEU A 217 11.36 18.68 9.48
N ASP A 218 10.65 19.79 9.58
CA ASP A 218 10.83 20.76 10.66
C ASP A 218 9.70 20.67 11.68
N PRO A 219 9.95 20.14 12.88
CA PRO A 219 8.94 20.06 13.93
C PRO A 219 8.40 21.43 14.39
N ALA A 220 9.17 22.52 14.19
CA ALA A 220 8.74 23.87 14.55
C ALA A 220 7.81 24.50 13.49
N ALA A 221 7.80 23.93 12.28
CA ALA A 221 6.95 24.37 11.17
C ALA A 221 6.35 23.16 10.44
N PRO A 222 5.46 22.39 11.10
CA PRO A 222 4.88 21.19 10.51
C PRO A 222 4.07 21.54 9.27
N GLN A 223 4.26 20.75 8.21
CA GLN A 223 3.56 20.92 6.95
C GLN A 223 3.37 19.57 6.24
N ILE A 224 2.32 19.43 5.46
CA ILE A 224 2.16 18.29 4.57
C ILE A 224 3.02 18.53 3.34
N VAL A 225 3.92 17.58 3.05
CA VAL A 225 4.79 17.60 1.87
C VAL A 225 4.40 16.41 0.99
N PRO A 226 3.89 16.61 -0.24
CA PRO A 226 3.48 15.49 -1.08
C PRO A 226 4.69 14.68 -1.53
N ILE A 227 4.47 13.49 -2.04
CA ILE A 227 5.49 12.70 -2.74
C ILE A 227 5.86 13.37 -4.08
N GLY A 228 7.06 13.07 -4.60
CA GLY A 228 7.55 13.65 -5.85
C GLY A 228 7.09 12.92 -7.10
N LEU A 229 6.62 11.67 -6.98
CA LEU A 229 6.17 10.87 -8.12
C LEU A 229 4.64 10.81 -8.16
N ALA A 230 4.05 11.42 -9.18
CA ALA A 230 2.61 11.41 -9.38
C ALA A 230 2.26 11.62 -10.86
N VAL A 231 1.24 10.93 -11.36
CA VAL A 231 0.64 11.21 -12.67
C VAL A 231 -0.44 12.28 -12.57
N GLY A 232 -0.93 12.53 -11.37
CA GLY A 232 -1.95 13.52 -11.06
C GLY A 232 -1.38 14.80 -10.46
N SER A 233 -2.05 15.32 -9.44
CA SER A 233 -1.82 16.65 -8.87
C SER A 233 -1.19 16.59 -7.48
N GLN A 234 -0.14 17.40 -7.25
CA GLN A 234 0.46 17.59 -5.92
C GLN A 234 -0.54 18.15 -4.90
N SER A 235 -1.46 19.02 -5.33
CA SER A 235 -2.50 19.54 -4.45
C SER A 235 -3.49 18.44 -4.01
N ASN A 236 -3.85 17.52 -4.91
CA ASN A 236 -4.72 16.40 -4.55
C ASN A 236 -4.03 15.46 -3.54
N LEU A 237 -2.72 15.21 -3.68
CA LEU A 237 -1.93 14.46 -2.70
C LEU A 237 -1.95 15.14 -1.31
N ILE A 238 -1.79 16.47 -1.25
CA ILE A 238 -1.85 17.23 0.00
C ILE A 238 -3.23 17.10 0.66
N PHE A 239 -4.31 17.23 -0.12
CA PHE A 239 -5.67 17.11 0.42
C PHE A 239 -5.99 15.69 0.88
N ALA A 240 -5.55 14.66 0.14
CA ALA A 240 -5.70 13.27 0.56
C ALA A 240 -4.92 12.99 1.86
N SER A 241 -3.69 13.48 1.97
CA SER A 241 -2.88 13.37 3.18
C SER A 241 -3.51 14.07 4.38
N ASP A 242 -4.11 15.26 4.19
CA ASP A 242 -4.83 15.97 5.25
C ASP A 242 -6.10 15.24 5.68
N ALA A 243 -6.84 14.65 4.72
CA ALA A 243 -8.02 13.82 5.01
C ALA A 243 -7.64 12.59 5.85
N MET A 244 -6.60 11.86 5.48
CA MET A 244 -6.08 10.72 6.24
C MET A 244 -5.66 11.14 7.66
N ARG A 245 -4.91 12.24 7.80
CA ARG A 245 -4.48 12.75 9.11
C ARG A 245 -5.67 13.13 10.00
N LYS A 246 -6.70 13.76 9.45
CA LYS A 246 -7.91 14.13 10.18
C LYS A 246 -8.71 12.90 10.63
N ALA A 247 -8.81 11.89 9.78
CA ALA A 247 -9.56 10.67 10.08
C ALA A 247 -8.99 9.89 11.29
N VAL A 248 -7.69 10.06 11.58
CA VAL A 248 -7.02 9.47 12.77
C VAL A 248 -6.83 10.49 13.91
N GLY A 249 -7.58 11.60 13.91
CA GLY A 249 -7.48 12.60 14.98
C GLY A 249 -6.12 13.28 15.11
N GLY A 250 -5.30 13.27 14.07
CA GLY A 250 -3.94 13.81 14.07
C GLY A 250 -2.85 12.85 14.56
N GLU A 251 -3.20 11.63 14.98
CA GLU A 251 -2.22 10.60 15.36
C GLU A 251 -1.55 10.01 14.11
N VAL A 252 -0.56 10.71 13.56
CA VAL A 252 0.07 10.36 12.28
C VAL A 252 0.60 8.92 12.20
N ARG A 253 1.01 8.32 13.32
CA ARG A 253 1.45 6.91 13.36
C ARG A 253 0.36 5.91 12.95
N ARG A 254 -0.92 6.32 13.01
CA ARG A 254 -2.07 5.51 12.59
C ARG A 254 -2.32 5.57 11.08
N VAL A 255 -1.62 6.44 10.35
CA VAL A 255 -1.53 6.39 8.89
C VAL A 255 -0.27 5.62 8.55
N VAL A 256 -0.40 4.40 8.08
CA VAL A 256 0.69 3.44 7.91
C VAL A 256 1.17 3.44 6.45
N PRO A 257 2.36 4.04 6.18
CA PRO A 257 2.97 3.96 4.86
C PRO A 257 3.75 2.64 4.73
N VAL A 258 3.53 1.91 3.64
CA VAL A 258 4.24 0.64 3.40
C VAL A 258 5.69 0.82 2.96
N HIS A 259 6.08 2.06 2.61
CA HIS A 259 7.43 2.45 2.22
C HIS A 259 8.23 3.16 3.34
N GLU A 260 7.73 3.15 4.57
CA GLU A 260 8.39 3.79 5.72
C GLU A 260 9.41 2.83 6.37
N ASP A 261 10.68 3.16 6.33
CA ASP A 261 11.76 2.35 6.91
C ASP A 261 11.87 2.43 8.44
N ARG A 262 11.18 3.40 9.06
CA ARG A 262 11.13 3.60 10.53
C ARG A 262 9.93 2.94 11.21
N LEU A 263 9.11 2.15 10.49
CA LEU A 263 7.99 1.42 11.13
C LEU A 263 8.47 0.58 12.32
N LYS A 264 9.63 -0.05 12.22
CA LYS A 264 10.29 -0.81 13.30
C LYS A 264 10.68 0.01 14.54
N GLU A 265 10.76 1.33 14.42
CA GLU A 265 11.05 2.25 15.53
C GLU A 265 9.76 2.68 16.24
N VAL A 266 8.61 2.54 15.56
CA VAL A 266 7.29 2.95 16.03
C VAL A 266 6.51 1.78 16.62
N PHE A 267 6.70 0.58 16.07
CA PHE A 267 5.92 -0.61 16.38
C PHE A 267 6.79 -1.82 16.76
N PRO A 268 6.28 -2.77 17.55
CA PRO A 268 6.93 -4.06 17.76
C PRO A 268 7.27 -4.72 16.43
N SER A 269 8.47 -5.29 16.34
CA SER A 269 8.94 -5.85 15.09
C SER A 269 10.05 -6.86 15.27
N ARG A 270 10.25 -7.72 14.27
CA ARG A 270 11.39 -8.64 14.18
C ARG A 270 11.93 -8.69 12.75
N LEU A 271 13.14 -9.20 12.62
CA LEU A 271 13.67 -9.62 11.33
C LEU A 271 13.37 -11.10 11.09
N THR A 272 13.11 -11.47 9.84
CA THR A 272 13.16 -12.86 9.39
C THR A 272 14.61 -13.36 9.37
N ALA A 273 14.82 -14.64 9.21
CA ALA A 273 16.16 -15.22 9.03
C ALA A 273 16.90 -14.65 7.80
N ALA A 274 16.17 -14.19 6.81
CA ALA A 274 16.70 -13.60 5.58
C ALA A 274 16.82 -12.06 5.64
N GLY A 275 16.44 -11.46 6.78
CA GLY A 275 16.64 -10.02 7.04
C GLY A 275 15.49 -9.10 6.63
N GLN A 276 14.32 -9.64 6.26
CA GLN A 276 13.12 -8.83 6.01
C GLN A 276 12.48 -8.41 7.33
N GLN A 277 11.86 -7.24 7.33
CA GLN A 277 11.16 -6.71 8.49
C GLN A 277 9.72 -7.23 8.55
N VAL A 278 9.32 -7.77 9.71
CA VAL A 278 7.93 -8.04 10.09
C VAL A 278 7.57 -7.06 11.18
N VAL A 279 6.58 -6.20 10.94
CA VAL A 279 6.12 -5.15 11.86
C VAL A 279 4.71 -5.46 12.29
N GLU A 280 4.46 -5.46 13.61
CA GLU A 280 3.15 -5.70 14.21
C GLU A 280 2.51 -4.37 14.59
N ILE A 281 1.50 -3.94 13.84
CA ILE A 281 0.83 -2.63 14.00
C ILE A 281 -0.21 -2.69 15.13
N ALA A 282 -1.01 -3.75 15.15
CA ALA A 282 -2.04 -3.98 16.17
C ALA A 282 -2.30 -5.47 16.34
N LEU A 283 -2.85 -5.86 17.48
CA LEU A 283 -3.34 -7.22 17.73
C LEU A 283 -4.83 -7.20 18.05
N ALA A 284 -5.56 -8.15 17.49
CA ALA A 284 -6.92 -8.44 17.89
C ALA A 284 -6.96 -8.89 19.36
N ASP A 285 -8.08 -8.65 20.02
CA ASP A 285 -8.22 -8.98 21.43
C ASP A 285 -8.01 -10.49 21.70
N GLY A 286 -7.02 -10.79 22.55
CA GLY A 286 -6.67 -12.15 22.93
C GLY A 286 -5.64 -12.85 22.02
N GLU A 287 -5.20 -12.19 20.93
CA GLU A 287 -4.16 -12.73 20.05
C GLU A 287 -2.76 -12.53 20.65
N ALA A 288 -1.90 -13.52 20.40
CA ALA A 288 -0.50 -13.45 20.80
C ALA A 288 0.35 -12.76 19.73
N SER A 289 1.38 -12.02 20.18
CA SER A 289 2.36 -11.40 19.27
C SER A 289 3.07 -12.45 18.41
N ARG A 290 3.27 -12.12 17.14
CA ARG A 290 4.04 -12.93 16.16
C ARG A 290 5.42 -12.34 15.88
N VAL A 291 5.80 -11.30 16.64
CA VAL A 291 7.11 -10.63 16.53
C VAL A 291 7.91 -10.67 17.83
N SER A 292 7.33 -11.19 18.92
CA SER A 292 8.00 -11.38 20.22
C SER A 292 8.83 -12.65 20.28
#